data_fd9146f3a4faf6db90cc8b3ed8a8b6bc
#
_entry.id   fd9146f3a4faf6db90cc8b3ed8a8b6bc
#
_cell.length_a   1.000
_cell.length_b   1.000
_cell.length_c   1.000
_cell.angle_alpha   90.00
_cell.angle_beta   90.00
_cell.angle_gamma   90.00
#
_symmetry.space_group_name_H-M   'P 1'
#
loop_
_entity.id
_entity.type
_entity.pdbx_description
1 polymer ?
#
loop_
_entity_poly.entity_id
_entity_poly.type
_entity_poly.pdbx_seq_one_letter_code
_entity_poly.pdbx_strand_id
1 'polypeptide(L)'
;MTRALVLSGGGPVGIAWEAGLLAGLAEAGVELGEADFILGTSAGSFVGSQLAMGRRPADMAAAILAEAERVSAAVAAGSRPNGGERPPNLAGLFALMQEARSGERDPKEVRKEIGKFALEAKTMDEESFIKSFGRQLSGPQAEGWPERGYACTAVDAETGEFMLWTAESKVGLARAVASSCSVPGVYPPITINGRRYIDGGMRSGSNADLATGHELVVVVGLRTAGDAATSERMRAPLEKEMEVLRAGGARTELILPDDASVEAFGLNLMDGRRRPAACKAGMAQGRALAAELRRVWN
;
A
#
# COMPACT_ATOMS: atom_id res chain seq x y z
N MET A 1 16.26 20.23 4.71
CA MET A 1 16.13 19.15 3.70
C MET A 1 14.70 18.66 3.74
N THR A 2 13.98 18.76 2.62
CA THR A 2 12.61 18.25 2.51
C THR A 2 12.62 16.76 2.21
N ARG A 3 11.78 15.98 2.90
CA ARG A 3 11.79 14.51 2.85
C ARG A 3 10.43 13.97 2.46
N ALA A 4 10.41 12.99 1.55
CA ALA A 4 9.21 12.25 1.22
C ALA A 4 9.36 10.76 1.55
N LEU A 5 8.26 10.15 1.95
CA LEU A 5 8.12 8.70 2.14
C LEU A 5 7.10 8.18 1.13
N VAL A 6 7.50 7.24 0.31
CA VAL A 6 6.60 6.53 -0.61
C VAL A 6 6.37 5.12 -0.10
N LEU A 7 5.11 4.73 0.07
CA LEU A 7 4.68 3.41 0.53
C LEU A 7 3.90 2.70 -0.57
N SER A 8 4.35 1.52 -0.94
CA SER A 8 3.81 0.77 -2.09
C SER A 8 2.60 -0.09 -1.73
N GLY A 9 1.93 -0.61 -2.76
CA GLY A 9 0.88 -1.61 -2.60
C GLY A 9 1.44 -2.96 -2.13
N GLY A 10 0.63 -3.73 -1.40
CA GLY A 10 1.07 -5.04 -0.86
C GLY A 10 -0.05 -5.83 -0.19
N GLY A 11 -1.29 -5.40 -0.32
CA GLY A 11 -2.44 -6.04 0.33
C GLY A 11 -2.32 -6.10 1.87
N PRO A 12 -3.13 -6.93 2.54
CA PRO A 12 -3.09 -7.07 4.00
C PRO A 12 -1.72 -7.49 4.55
N VAL A 13 -0.95 -8.27 3.79
CA VAL A 13 0.40 -8.71 4.16
C VAL A 13 1.39 -7.54 4.07
N GLY A 14 1.29 -6.72 3.01
CA GLY A 14 2.09 -5.51 2.85
C GLY A 14 1.84 -4.49 3.95
N ILE A 15 0.57 -4.23 4.30
CA ILE A 15 0.21 -3.38 5.46
C ILE A 15 0.96 -3.82 6.72
N ALA A 16 0.99 -5.13 6.96
CA ALA A 16 1.60 -5.66 8.19
C ALA A 16 3.13 -5.54 8.16
N TRP A 17 3.75 -5.81 7.01
CA TRP A 17 5.19 -5.68 6.86
C TRP A 17 5.65 -4.21 6.93
N GLU A 18 4.97 -3.30 6.24
CA GLU A 18 5.27 -1.86 6.28
C GLU A 18 5.14 -1.31 7.71
N ALA A 19 4.05 -1.64 8.42
CA ALA A 19 3.88 -1.24 9.82
C ALA A 19 5.00 -1.79 10.71
N GLY A 20 5.40 -3.04 10.49
CA GLY A 20 6.52 -3.67 11.19
C GLY A 20 7.86 -3.01 10.86
N LEU A 21 8.16 -2.79 9.58
CA LEU A 21 9.39 -2.13 9.12
C LEU A 21 9.55 -0.75 9.77
N LEU A 22 8.51 0.05 9.69
CA LEU A 22 8.48 1.39 10.28
C LEU A 22 8.63 1.35 11.81
N ALA A 23 7.99 0.37 12.48
CA ALA A 23 8.14 0.18 13.92
C ALA A 23 9.59 -0.20 14.30
N GLY A 24 10.21 -1.13 13.57
CA GLY A 24 11.59 -1.53 13.81
C GLY A 24 12.61 -0.40 13.55
N LEU A 25 12.36 0.45 12.54
CA LEU A 25 13.16 1.65 12.29
C LEU A 25 13.00 2.69 13.40
N ALA A 26 11.76 2.96 13.84
CA ALA A 26 11.45 3.91 14.90
C ALA A 26 12.07 3.47 16.25
N GLU A 27 11.98 2.19 16.61
CA GLU A 27 12.65 1.62 17.79
C GLU A 27 14.17 1.88 17.80
N ALA A 28 14.75 1.93 16.61
CA ALA A 28 16.17 2.22 16.43
C ALA A 28 16.46 3.71 16.15
N GLY A 29 15.49 4.61 16.32
CA GLY A 29 15.65 6.06 16.20
C GLY A 29 15.68 6.60 14.77
N VAL A 30 15.01 5.93 13.84
CA VAL A 30 14.78 6.40 12.45
C VAL A 30 13.28 6.53 12.21
N GLU A 31 12.77 7.76 12.27
CA GLU A 31 11.33 8.07 12.19
C GLU A 31 10.95 8.47 10.76
N LEU A 32 10.81 7.46 9.85
CA LEU A 32 10.37 7.74 8.47
C LEU A 32 8.96 8.35 8.41
N GLY A 33 8.13 8.09 9.40
CA GLY A 33 6.80 8.70 9.54
C GLY A 33 6.81 10.21 9.73
N GLU A 34 7.98 10.82 10.01
CA GLU A 34 8.15 12.28 10.10
C GLU A 34 8.49 12.95 8.76
N ALA A 35 8.35 12.25 7.63
CA ALA A 35 8.46 12.84 6.31
C ALA A 35 7.55 14.07 6.16
N ASP A 36 8.01 15.07 5.40
CA ASP A 36 7.21 16.27 5.07
C ASP A 36 6.03 15.91 4.16
N PHE A 37 6.21 14.87 3.35
CA PHE A 37 5.20 14.35 2.45
C PHE A 37 5.18 12.81 2.46
N ILE A 38 3.99 12.24 2.53
CA ILE A 38 3.78 10.78 2.46
C ILE A 38 2.88 10.47 1.26
N LEU A 39 3.36 9.63 0.36
CA LEU A 39 2.60 9.12 -0.78
C LEU A 39 2.31 7.64 -0.58
N GLY A 40 1.04 7.26 -0.66
CA GLY A 40 0.64 5.88 -0.50
C GLY A 40 -0.12 5.30 -1.69
N THR A 41 0.14 4.04 -2.00
CA THR A 41 -0.63 3.24 -2.95
C THR A 41 -1.17 2.00 -2.27
N SER A 42 -2.48 1.72 -2.35
CA SER A 42 -3.08 0.51 -1.79
C SER A 42 -2.71 0.31 -0.29
N ALA A 43 -2.01 -0.76 0.06
CA ALA A 43 -1.51 -1.01 1.41
C ALA A 43 -0.79 0.22 1.99
N GLY A 44 0.11 0.80 1.20
CA GLY A 44 0.86 1.99 1.58
C GLY A 44 -0.02 3.23 1.78
N SER A 45 -1.17 3.34 1.10
CA SER A 45 -2.10 4.43 1.35
C SER A 45 -2.73 4.32 2.74
N PHE A 46 -3.05 3.11 3.17
CA PHE A 46 -3.59 2.85 4.50
C PHE A 46 -2.56 3.09 5.60
N VAL A 47 -1.34 2.59 5.44
CA VAL A 47 -0.25 2.82 6.41
C VAL A 47 0.13 4.29 6.44
N GLY A 48 0.32 4.92 5.29
CA GLY A 48 0.72 6.32 5.14
C GLY A 48 -0.31 7.29 5.72
N SER A 49 -1.61 7.03 5.53
CA SER A 49 -2.65 7.86 6.13
C SER A 49 -2.60 7.84 7.66
N GLN A 50 -2.36 6.69 8.27
CA GLN A 50 -2.23 6.57 9.72
C GLN A 50 -0.99 7.31 10.25
N LEU A 51 0.15 7.19 9.55
CA LEU A 51 1.36 7.95 9.89
C LEU A 51 1.12 9.46 9.81
N ALA A 52 0.53 9.91 8.70
CA ALA A 52 0.23 11.33 8.49
C ALA A 52 -0.75 11.87 9.55
N MET A 53 -1.66 11.03 10.05
CA MET A 53 -2.56 11.31 11.18
C MET A 53 -1.85 11.25 12.56
N GLY A 54 -0.53 11.03 12.60
CA GLY A 54 0.26 11.00 13.83
C GLY A 54 0.21 9.67 14.59
N ARG A 55 -0.29 8.59 14.00
CA ARG A 55 -0.25 7.28 14.65
C ARG A 55 1.18 6.74 14.63
N ARG A 56 1.66 6.31 15.80
CA ARG A 56 3.02 5.78 15.91
C ARG A 56 3.14 4.42 15.24
N PRO A 57 4.25 4.14 14.53
CA PRO A 57 4.50 2.83 13.93
C PRO A 57 4.39 1.66 14.93
N ALA A 58 4.89 1.84 16.13
CA ALA A 58 4.82 0.83 17.20
C ALA A 58 3.36 0.45 17.54
N ASP A 59 2.44 1.43 17.58
CA ASP A 59 1.03 1.17 17.87
C ASP A 59 0.33 0.42 16.73
N MET A 60 0.72 0.68 15.48
CA MET A 60 0.23 -0.07 14.32
C MET A 60 0.68 -1.52 14.35
N ALA A 61 1.97 -1.77 14.60
CA ALA A 61 2.52 -3.11 14.70
C ALA A 61 1.91 -3.88 15.88
N ALA A 62 1.80 -3.25 17.06
CA ALA A 62 1.17 -3.85 18.24
C ALA A 62 -0.30 -4.24 17.98
N ALA A 63 -1.08 -3.41 17.28
CA ALA A 63 -2.46 -3.71 16.95
C ALA A 63 -2.58 -4.95 16.03
N ILE A 64 -1.68 -5.10 15.06
CA ILE A 64 -1.63 -6.27 14.15
C ILE A 64 -1.32 -7.55 14.94
N LEU A 65 -0.35 -7.50 15.84
CA LEU A 65 0.04 -8.66 16.63
C LEU A 65 -1.05 -9.05 17.64
N ALA A 66 -1.66 -8.07 18.33
CA ALA A 66 -2.76 -8.30 19.27
C ALA A 66 -4.02 -8.86 18.58
N GLU A 67 -4.32 -8.44 17.35
CA GLU A 67 -5.41 -9.03 16.56
C GLU A 67 -5.17 -10.52 16.30
N ALA A 68 -3.95 -10.88 15.93
CA ALA A 68 -3.56 -12.27 15.69
C ALA A 68 -3.70 -13.14 16.94
N GLU A 69 -3.30 -12.64 18.09
CA GLU A 69 -3.45 -13.35 19.38
C GLU A 69 -4.93 -13.57 19.72
N ARG A 70 -5.77 -12.55 19.50
CA ARG A 70 -7.23 -12.67 19.72
C ARG A 70 -7.85 -13.72 18.79
N VAL A 71 -7.48 -13.73 17.51
CA VAL A 71 -7.96 -14.72 16.54
C VAL A 71 -7.52 -16.14 16.95
N SER A 72 -6.25 -16.30 17.34
CA SER A 72 -5.71 -17.60 17.79
C SER A 72 -6.42 -18.10 19.03
N ALA A 73 -6.69 -17.24 20.02
CA ALA A 73 -7.42 -17.56 21.22
C ALA A 73 -8.88 -17.96 20.92
N ALA A 74 -9.55 -17.26 20.02
CA ALA A 74 -10.91 -17.58 19.59
C ALA A 74 -11.00 -18.95 18.90
N VAL A 75 -10.02 -19.26 18.04
CA VAL A 75 -9.91 -20.57 17.38
C VAL A 75 -9.68 -21.69 18.42
N ALA A 76 -8.78 -21.48 19.38
CA ALA A 76 -8.53 -22.43 20.46
C ALA A 76 -9.77 -22.64 21.33
N ALA A 77 -10.62 -21.63 21.49
CA ALA A 77 -11.92 -21.71 22.19
C ALA A 77 -13.05 -22.31 21.32
N GLY A 78 -12.75 -22.86 20.14
CA GLY A 78 -13.71 -23.52 19.27
C GLY A 78 -14.47 -22.62 18.30
N SER A 79 -14.13 -21.33 18.23
CA SER A 79 -14.66 -20.44 17.16
C SER A 79 -14.07 -20.86 15.82
N ARG A 80 -14.93 -21.16 14.86
CA ARG A 80 -14.45 -21.33 13.49
C ARG A 80 -14.13 -19.94 12.93
N PRO A 81 -12.92 -19.72 12.36
CA PRO A 81 -12.71 -18.54 11.53
C PRO A 81 -13.81 -18.51 10.49
N ASN A 82 -14.41 -17.34 10.26
CA ASN A 82 -15.36 -17.20 9.16
C ASN A 82 -14.67 -17.78 7.92
N GLY A 83 -15.27 -18.86 7.39
CA GLY A 83 -14.72 -19.56 6.23
C GLY A 83 -14.61 -18.54 5.11
N GLY A 84 -13.38 -18.10 4.82
CA GLY A 84 -13.14 -17.13 3.78
C GLY A 84 -13.76 -17.66 2.50
N GLU A 85 -14.53 -16.83 1.83
CA GLU A 85 -14.97 -17.10 0.47
C GLU A 85 -13.74 -17.53 -0.34
N ARG A 86 -13.96 -18.46 -1.26
CA ARG A 86 -12.88 -18.93 -2.13
C ARG A 86 -12.19 -17.72 -2.74
N PRO A 87 -10.85 -17.61 -2.66
CA PRO A 87 -10.17 -16.45 -3.19
C PRO A 87 -10.59 -16.23 -4.64
N PRO A 88 -10.89 -14.98 -5.03
CA PRO A 88 -11.34 -14.69 -6.38
C PRO A 88 -10.31 -15.15 -7.41
N ASN A 89 -10.79 -15.59 -8.56
CA ASN A 89 -9.89 -15.91 -9.68
C ASN A 89 -9.35 -14.62 -10.30
N LEU A 90 -8.15 -14.23 -9.93
CA LEU A 90 -7.49 -13.01 -10.40
C LEU A 90 -6.58 -13.25 -11.62
N ALA A 91 -6.63 -14.43 -12.26
CA ALA A 91 -5.76 -14.74 -13.41
C ALA A 91 -5.96 -13.72 -14.55
N GLY A 92 -7.21 -13.36 -14.86
CA GLY A 92 -7.51 -12.33 -15.86
C GLY A 92 -6.95 -10.95 -15.50
N LEU A 93 -7.05 -10.56 -14.24
CA LEU A 93 -6.48 -9.30 -13.76
C LEU A 93 -4.95 -9.30 -13.91
N PHE A 94 -4.27 -10.36 -13.51
CA PHE A 94 -2.82 -10.45 -13.65
C PHE A 94 -2.37 -10.44 -15.11
N ALA A 95 -3.11 -11.06 -16.02
CA ALA A 95 -2.83 -11.01 -17.46
C ALA A 95 -2.94 -9.56 -17.98
N LEU A 96 -4.02 -8.85 -17.68
CA LEU A 96 -4.19 -7.44 -18.06
C LEU A 96 -3.12 -6.53 -17.46
N MET A 97 -2.75 -6.72 -16.19
CA MET A 97 -1.65 -5.97 -15.58
C MET A 97 -0.31 -6.23 -16.29
N GLN A 98 -0.07 -7.44 -16.74
CA GLN A 98 1.12 -7.79 -17.50
C GLN A 98 1.13 -7.13 -18.88
N GLU A 99 -0.01 -7.10 -19.58
CA GLU A 99 -0.17 -6.38 -20.84
C GLU A 99 0.07 -4.87 -20.66
N ALA A 100 -0.46 -4.25 -19.61
CA ALA A 100 -0.23 -2.85 -19.32
C ALA A 100 1.26 -2.51 -19.14
N ARG A 101 2.06 -3.47 -18.68
CA ARG A 101 3.50 -3.31 -18.44
C ARG A 101 4.37 -3.66 -19.64
N SER A 102 3.86 -4.43 -20.60
CA SER A 102 4.63 -4.85 -21.80
C SER A 102 4.93 -3.67 -22.73
N GLY A 103 4.13 -2.61 -22.67
CA GLY A 103 4.23 -1.47 -23.59
C GLY A 103 3.66 -1.74 -25.00
N GLU A 104 3.06 -2.91 -25.22
CA GLU A 104 2.45 -3.28 -26.50
C GLU A 104 1.11 -2.60 -26.74
N ARG A 105 0.43 -2.21 -25.65
CA ARG A 105 -0.88 -1.55 -25.68
C ARG A 105 -0.81 -0.23 -24.90
N ASP A 106 -1.73 0.69 -25.22
CA ASP A 106 -1.91 1.90 -24.42
C ASP A 106 -2.27 1.52 -22.98
N PRO A 107 -1.44 1.88 -21.98
CA PRO A 107 -1.69 1.55 -20.59
C PRO A 107 -3.03 2.07 -20.06
N LYS A 108 -3.54 3.18 -20.61
CA LYS A 108 -4.83 3.74 -20.22
C LYS A 108 -5.98 2.83 -20.67
N GLU A 109 -5.94 2.33 -21.92
CA GLU A 109 -6.97 1.41 -22.43
C GLU A 109 -6.96 0.09 -21.66
N VAL A 110 -5.79 -0.43 -21.29
CA VAL A 110 -5.72 -1.62 -20.44
C VAL A 110 -6.32 -1.35 -19.05
N ARG A 111 -6.06 -0.18 -18.45
CA ARG A 111 -6.69 0.19 -17.18
C ARG A 111 -8.21 0.30 -17.27
N LYS A 112 -8.77 0.74 -18.41
CA LYS A 112 -10.23 0.70 -18.65
C LYS A 112 -10.78 -0.73 -18.64
N GLU A 113 -10.08 -1.67 -19.26
CA GLU A 113 -10.49 -3.08 -19.25
C GLU A 113 -10.44 -3.66 -17.84
N ILE A 114 -9.40 -3.33 -17.07
CA ILE A 114 -9.32 -3.68 -15.65
C ILE A 114 -10.48 -3.06 -14.87
N GLY A 115 -10.79 -1.80 -15.14
CA GLY A 115 -11.92 -1.10 -14.52
C GLY A 115 -13.26 -1.76 -14.84
N LYS A 116 -13.50 -2.16 -16.10
CA LYS A 116 -14.68 -2.90 -16.50
C LYS A 116 -14.78 -4.24 -15.73
N PHE A 117 -13.68 -4.99 -15.66
CA PHE A 117 -13.62 -6.22 -14.86
C PHE A 117 -14.01 -5.97 -13.40
N ALA A 118 -13.52 -4.88 -12.80
CA ALA A 118 -13.84 -4.51 -11.42
C ALA A 118 -15.32 -4.16 -11.23
N LEU A 119 -15.92 -3.43 -12.18
CA LEU A 119 -17.33 -3.02 -12.14
C LEU A 119 -18.30 -4.21 -12.29
N GLU A 120 -17.90 -5.26 -12.99
CA GLU A 120 -18.68 -6.48 -13.21
C GLU A 120 -18.49 -7.52 -12.08
N ALA A 121 -17.47 -7.36 -11.24
CA ALA A 121 -17.12 -8.32 -10.21
C ALA A 121 -18.15 -8.31 -9.06
N LYS A 122 -18.48 -9.49 -8.55
CA LYS A 122 -19.26 -9.63 -7.30
C LYS A 122 -18.32 -9.47 -6.11
N THR A 123 -18.53 -8.43 -5.33
CA THR A 123 -17.74 -8.10 -4.15
C THR A 123 -18.66 -7.79 -2.97
N MET A 124 -18.09 -7.51 -1.81
CA MET A 124 -18.84 -6.95 -0.68
C MET A 124 -19.43 -5.56 -1.03
N ASP A 125 -20.35 -5.07 -0.23
CA ASP A 125 -20.90 -3.72 -0.46
C ASP A 125 -19.89 -2.62 -0.14
N GLU A 126 -19.97 -1.53 -0.89
CA GLU A 126 -19.05 -0.40 -0.85
C GLU A 126 -18.99 0.25 0.55
N GLU A 127 -20.14 0.47 1.19
CA GLU A 127 -20.19 1.16 2.48
C GLU A 127 -19.57 0.32 3.60
N SER A 128 -19.77 -0.99 3.59
CA SER A 128 -19.10 -1.91 4.53
C SER A 128 -17.59 -1.89 4.34
N PHE A 129 -17.11 -1.82 3.09
CA PHE A 129 -15.69 -1.71 2.81
C PHE A 129 -15.11 -0.40 3.32
N ILE A 130 -15.74 0.74 3.03
CA ILE A 130 -15.31 2.06 3.51
C ILE A 130 -15.31 2.10 5.05
N LYS A 131 -16.34 1.57 5.71
CA LYS A 131 -16.42 1.50 7.18
C LYS A 131 -15.26 0.70 7.79
N SER A 132 -14.71 -0.28 7.07
CA SER A 132 -13.57 -1.04 7.56
C SER A 132 -12.33 -0.15 7.72
N PHE A 133 -12.12 0.81 6.83
CA PHE A 133 -11.08 1.84 6.93
C PHE A 133 -11.42 2.90 7.97
N GLY A 134 -12.63 3.42 7.95
CA GLY A 134 -13.10 4.45 8.88
C GLY A 134 -12.89 4.09 10.35
N ARG A 135 -13.09 2.82 10.73
CA ARG A 135 -12.83 2.35 12.09
C ARG A 135 -11.36 2.43 12.51
N GLN A 136 -10.44 2.29 11.57
CA GLN A 136 -9.00 2.30 11.83
C GLN A 136 -8.37 3.69 11.65
N LEU A 137 -9.01 4.53 10.84
CA LEU A 137 -8.68 5.94 10.69
C LEU A 137 -9.46 6.81 11.69
N SER A 138 -10.29 6.18 12.57
CA SER A 138 -11.22 6.88 13.45
C SER A 138 -10.53 7.64 14.58
N GLY A 139 -10.89 8.87 14.67
CA GLY A 139 -10.71 9.88 15.70
C GLY A 139 -11.56 11.07 15.29
N PRO A 140 -11.57 12.19 16.03
CA PRO A 140 -12.27 13.41 15.64
C PRO A 140 -11.86 13.95 14.26
N GLN A 141 -10.78 13.39 13.67
CA GLN A 141 -10.18 13.76 12.39
C GLN A 141 -10.50 12.76 11.26
N ALA A 142 -11.30 11.71 11.50
CA ALA A 142 -11.51 10.61 10.52
C ALA A 142 -12.16 11.05 9.20
N GLU A 143 -12.82 12.20 9.16
CA GLU A 143 -13.38 12.79 7.94
C GLU A 143 -12.45 13.83 7.32
N GLY A 144 -11.46 14.32 8.06
CA GLY A 144 -10.49 15.32 7.63
C GLY A 144 -9.19 14.69 7.13
N TRP A 145 -8.51 15.43 6.26
CA TRP A 145 -7.15 15.11 5.85
C TRP A 145 -6.16 15.52 6.94
N PRO A 146 -5.01 14.82 7.05
CA PRO A 146 -3.96 15.23 7.96
C PRO A 146 -3.40 16.60 7.59
N GLU A 147 -2.92 17.35 8.56
CA GLU A 147 -2.21 18.63 8.33
C GLU A 147 -0.87 18.41 7.62
N ARG A 148 -0.23 17.28 7.86
CA ARG A 148 0.99 16.85 7.17
C ARG A 148 0.67 16.50 5.73
N GLY A 149 1.59 16.80 4.80
CA GLY A 149 1.45 16.45 3.39
C GLY A 149 1.21 14.95 3.19
N TYR A 150 0.05 14.61 2.68
CA TYR A 150 -0.32 13.23 2.38
C TYR A 150 -1.10 13.16 1.07
N ALA A 151 -0.79 12.14 0.27
CA ALA A 151 -1.54 11.80 -0.92
C ALA A 151 -1.71 10.28 -1.08
N CYS A 152 -2.77 9.86 -1.73
CA CYS A 152 -2.95 8.48 -2.16
C CYS A 152 -3.49 8.39 -3.57
N THR A 153 -3.29 7.24 -4.19
CA THR A 153 -3.46 7.03 -5.63
C THR A 153 -4.68 6.17 -5.92
N ALA A 154 -5.38 6.45 -7.01
CA ALA A 154 -6.48 5.64 -7.52
C ALA A 154 -6.52 5.65 -9.06
N VAL A 155 -7.35 4.81 -9.65
CA VAL A 155 -7.65 4.81 -11.08
C VAL A 155 -9.15 4.87 -11.27
N ASP A 156 -9.61 5.73 -12.15
CA ASP A 156 -11.01 5.78 -12.57
C ASP A 156 -11.35 4.52 -13.38
N ALA A 157 -12.31 3.75 -12.88
CA ALA A 157 -12.67 2.44 -13.44
C ALA A 157 -13.30 2.52 -14.84
N GLU A 158 -13.92 3.64 -15.18
CA GLU A 158 -14.63 3.81 -16.47
C GLU A 158 -13.69 4.35 -17.55
N THR A 159 -12.76 5.23 -17.17
CA THR A 159 -11.89 5.94 -18.13
C THR A 159 -10.44 5.48 -18.14
N GLY A 160 -10.01 4.71 -17.12
CA GLY A 160 -8.60 4.35 -16.94
C GLY A 160 -7.69 5.52 -16.54
N GLU A 161 -8.27 6.71 -16.28
CA GLU A 161 -7.51 7.89 -15.83
C GLU A 161 -6.94 7.68 -14.44
N PHE A 162 -5.72 8.15 -14.27
CA PHE A 162 -5.07 8.15 -12.96
C PHE A 162 -5.60 9.31 -12.10
N MET A 163 -5.71 9.07 -10.80
CA MET A 163 -6.12 10.05 -9.81
C MET A 163 -5.16 10.07 -8.63
N LEU A 164 -4.73 11.27 -8.26
CA LEU A 164 -4.01 11.54 -7.03
C LEU A 164 -4.96 12.27 -6.06
N TRP A 165 -5.29 11.64 -4.96
CA TRP A 165 -6.10 12.24 -3.91
C TRP A 165 -5.22 12.99 -2.93
N THR A 166 -5.57 14.24 -2.67
CA THR A 166 -4.94 15.12 -1.69
C THR A 166 -6.02 15.84 -0.89
N ALA A 167 -5.64 16.63 0.10
CA ALA A 167 -6.60 17.45 0.87
C ALA A 167 -7.44 18.39 -0.02
N GLU A 168 -6.85 18.90 -1.11
CA GLU A 168 -7.50 19.79 -2.07
C GLU A 168 -8.58 19.10 -2.92
N SER A 169 -8.56 17.76 -2.96
CA SER A 169 -9.55 16.97 -3.70
C SER A 169 -10.95 17.03 -3.09
N LYS A 170 -11.09 17.53 -1.86
CA LYS A 170 -12.36 17.67 -1.11
C LYS A 170 -13.14 16.35 -0.99
N VAL A 171 -12.45 15.25 -0.91
CA VAL A 171 -12.97 13.88 -0.71
C VAL A 171 -12.64 13.48 0.71
N GLY A 172 -13.54 12.80 1.41
CA GLY A 172 -13.26 12.27 2.75
C GLY A 172 -12.10 11.29 2.73
N LEU A 173 -11.16 11.40 3.69
CA LEU A 173 -9.93 10.60 3.73
C LEU A 173 -10.19 9.09 3.67
N ALA A 174 -11.16 8.58 4.46
CA ALA A 174 -11.48 7.15 4.46
C ALA A 174 -11.94 6.65 3.08
N ARG A 175 -12.68 7.47 2.34
CA ARG A 175 -13.16 7.14 0.99
C ARG A 175 -12.01 7.17 -0.03
N ALA A 176 -11.12 8.14 0.06
CA ALA A 176 -9.91 8.22 -0.77
C ALA A 176 -9.01 7.01 -0.55
N VAL A 177 -8.72 6.65 0.72
CA VAL A 177 -7.91 5.47 1.07
C VAL A 177 -8.59 4.17 0.64
N ALA A 178 -9.91 4.04 0.85
CA ALA A 178 -10.67 2.87 0.39
C ALA A 178 -10.58 2.70 -1.14
N SER A 179 -10.67 3.80 -1.91
CA SER A 179 -10.52 3.74 -3.36
C SER A 179 -9.12 3.27 -3.79
N SER A 180 -8.09 3.74 -3.06
CA SER A 180 -6.71 3.32 -3.27
C SER A 180 -6.47 1.83 -2.97
N CYS A 181 -7.28 1.23 -2.10
CA CYS A 181 -7.21 -0.17 -1.69
C CYS A 181 -8.24 -1.07 -2.42
N SER A 182 -8.99 -0.53 -3.37
CA SER A 182 -10.06 -1.24 -4.08
C SER A 182 -9.51 -2.15 -5.19
N VAL A 183 -8.88 -3.26 -4.78
CA VAL A 183 -8.28 -4.26 -5.70
C VAL A 183 -9.37 -4.86 -6.58
N PRO A 184 -9.27 -4.75 -7.93
CA PRO A 184 -10.26 -5.27 -8.86
C PRO A 184 -10.59 -6.74 -8.65
N GLY A 185 -11.87 -7.08 -8.57
CA GLY A 185 -12.34 -8.44 -8.35
C GLY A 185 -12.25 -8.94 -6.90
N VAL A 186 -11.64 -8.17 -5.99
CA VAL A 186 -11.55 -8.49 -4.55
C VAL A 186 -12.45 -7.56 -3.74
N TYR A 187 -12.34 -6.27 -4.01
CA TYR A 187 -13.07 -5.23 -3.30
C TYR A 187 -13.91 -4.38 -4.26
N PRO A 188 -14.97 -3.74 -3.76
CA PRO A 188 -15.85 -2.93 -4.62
C PRO A 188 -15.13 -1.68 -5.13
N PRO A 189 -15.32 -1.26 -6.37
CA PRO A 189 -14.96 0.07 -6.83
C PRO A 189 -15.67 1.14 -5.99
N ILE A 190 -14.96 2.20 -5.59
CA ILE A 190 -15.46 3.24 -4.70
C ILE A 190 -16.07 4.40 -5.47
N THR A 191 -17.29 4.79 -5.08
CA THR A 191 -17.99 5.93 -5.69
C THR A 191 -17.53 7.25 -5.06
N ILE A 192 -16.98 8.14 -5.89
CA ILE A 192 -16.56 9.48 -5.50
C ILE A 192 -17.09 10.46 -6.56
N ASN A 193 -17.93 11.41 -6.16
CA ASN A 193 -18.52 12.41 -7.05
C ASN A 193 -19.20 11.80 -8.30
N GLY A 194 -19.90 10.67 -8.13
CA GLY A 194 -20.61 9.96 -9.20
C GLY A 194 -19.74 9.12 -10.12
N ARG A 195 -18.43 9.02 -9.88
CA ARG A 195 -17.49 8.18 -10.64
C ARG A 195 -16.99 7.02 -9.78
N ARG A 196 -16.54 5.95 -10.41
CA ARG A 196 -16.10 4.73 -9.74
C ARG A 196 -14.58 4.60 -9.82
N TYR A 197 -13.94 4.37 -8.68
CA TYR A 197 -12.48 4.30 -8.58
C TYR A 197 -12.00 2.95 -8.05
N ILE A 198 -10.88 2.50 -8.57
CA ILE A 198 -10.17 1.26 -8.21
C ILE A 198 -8.75 1.56 -7.76
N ASP A 199 -8.07 0.55 -7.25
CA ASP A 199 -6.73 0.61 -6.69
C ASP A 199 -5.72 1.31 -7.61
N GLY A 200 -4.97 2.25 -7.04
CA GLY A 200 -3.91 2.99 -7.74
C GLY A 200 -2.75 2.12 -8.23
N GLY A 201 -2.62 0.92 -7.67
CA GLY A 201 -1.67 -0.10 -8.11
C GLY A 201 -1.91 -0.59 -9.53
N MET A 202 -3.07 -0.26 -10.12
CA MET A 202 -3.36 -0.53 -11.54
C MET A 202 -2.54 0.37 -12.49
N ARG A 203 -2.02 1.51 -12.00
CA ARG A 203 -1.03 2.31 -12.73
C ARG A 203 0.39 1.86 -12.39
N SER A 204 0.74 1.88 -11.14
CA SER A 204 2.03 1.40 -10.62
C SER A 204 1.89 0.95 -9.17
N GLY A 205 2.65 -0.06 -8.77
CA GLY A 205 2.67 -0.55 -7.39
C GLY A 205 3.15 0.48 -6.37
N SER A 206 3.97 1.45 -6.77
CA SER A 206 4.55 2.50 -5.92
C SER A 206 4.08 3.90 -6.29
N ASN A 207 3.93 4.21 -7.59
CA ASN A 207 3.69 5.55 -8.09
C ASN A 207 4.72 6.59 -7.57
N ALA A 208 5.97 6.15 -7.36
CA ALA A 208 7.00 6.95 -6.71
C ALA A 208 7.37 8.21 -7.50
N ASP A 209 7.22 8.18 -8.82
CA ASP A 209 7.42 9.32 -9.72
C ASP A 209 6.58 10.56 -9.37
N LEU A 210 5.58 10.42 -8.52
CA LEU A 210 4.73 11.53 -8.07
C LEU A 210 5.29 12.26 -6.83
N ALA A 211 6.30 11.73 -6.16
CA ALA A 211 6.93 12.34 -5.00
C ALA A 211 8.05 13.33 -5.39
N THR A 212 7.82 14.10 -6.47
CA THR A 212 8.77 15.12 -6.95
C THR A 212 8.83 16.34 -6.04
N GLY A 213 9.90 17.14 -6.13
CA GLY A 213 10.05 18.38 -5.39
C GLY A 213 10.61 18.21 -3.97
N HIS A 214 11.04 17.01 -3.59
CA HIS A 214 11.68 16.71 -2.31
C HIS A 214 13.17 16.41 -2.51
N GLU A 215 14.01 16.80 -1.55
CA GLU A 215 15.45 16.61 -1.61
C GLU A 215 15.87 15.17 -1.32
N LEU A 216 15.09 14.46 -0.49
CA LEU A 216 15.25 13.04 -0.19
C LEU A 216 13.92 12.31 -0.31
N VAL A 217 13.89 11.22 -1.07
CA VAL A 217 12.73 10.34 -1.20
C VAL A 217 13.12 8.92 -0.79
N VAL A 218 12.51 8.42 0.28
CA VAL A 218 12.61 7.02 0.67
C VAL A 218 11.42 6.27 0.09
N VAL A 219 11.70 5.24 -0.71
CA VAL A 219 10.68 4.41 -1.34
C VAL A 219 10.69 3.03 -0.68
N VAL A 220 9.58 2.68 -0.05
CA VAL A 220 9.32 1.33 0.48
C VAL A 220 8.58 0.57 -0.61
N GLY A 221 9.33 -0.22 -1.37
CA GLY A 221 8.82 -1.01 -2.48
C GLY A 221 8.38 -2.41 -2.06
N LEU A 222 7.81 -3.15 -2.99
CA LEU A 222 7.40 -4.53 -2.77
C LEU A 222 8.24 -5.48 -3.62
N ARG A 223 8.65 -6.59 -3.00
CA ARG A 223 9.24 -7.77 -3.65
C ARG A 223 8.51 -9.01 -3.14
N THR A 224 8.20 -9.93 -4.02
CA THR A 224 7.59 -11.22 -3.67
C THR A 224 8.51 -12.37 -4.04
N ALA A 225 8.19 -13.58 -3.60
CA ALA A 225 8.90 -14.77 -4.01
C ALA A 225 8.83 -14.96 -5.54
N GLY A 226 9.95 -15.34 -6.13
CA GLY A 226 10.09 -15.56 -7.56
C GLY A 226 11.54 -15.78 -7.97
N ASP A 227 11.75 -16.15 -9.20
CA ASP A 227 13.10 -16.22 -9.79
C ASP A 227 13.68 -14.83 -10.05
N ALA A 228 14.95 -14.77 -10.43
CA ALA A 228 15.63 -13.51 -10.73
C ALA A 228 14.92 -12.68 -11.81
N ALA A 229 14.37 -13.34 -12.84
CA ALA A 229 13.66 -12.67 -13.92
C ALA A 229 12.33 -12.06 -13.44
N THR A 230 11.61 -12.72 -12.54
CA THR A 230 10.39 -12.21 -11.91
C THR A 230 10.73 -11.01 -11.01
N SER A 231 11.78 -11.14 -10.20
CA SER A 231 12.24 -10.06 -9.33
C SER A 231 12.65 -8.81 -10.13
N GLU A 232 13.36 -8.98 -11.22
CA GLU A 232 13.77 -7.88 -12.11
C GLU A 232 12.57 -7.23 -12.80
N ARG A 233 11.61 -8.01 -13.31
CA ARG A 233 10.37 -7.49 -13.91
C ARG A 233 9.54 -6.66 -12.93
N MET A 234 9.57 -6.99 -11.65
CA MET A 234 8.88 -6.19 -10.62
C MET A 234 9.66 -4.93 -10.27
N ARG A 235 11.00 -4.99 -10.30
CA ARG A 235 11.88 -3.89 -9.93
C ARG A 235 12.01 -2.83 -11.02
N ALA A 236 12.06 -3.23 -12.29
CA ALA A 236 12.34 -2.33 -13.40
C ALA A 236 11.36 -1.13 -13.52
N PRO A 237 10.03 -1.28 -13.34
CA PRO A 237 9.13 -0.13 -13.31
C PRO A 237 9.41 0.85 -12.17
N LEU A 238 9.70 0.31 -10.97
CA LEU A 238 10.04 1.13 -9.81
C LEU A 238 11.36 1.90 -10.00
N GLU A 239 12.36 1.25 -10.59
CA GLU A 239 13.64 1.93 -10.89
C GLU A 239 13.45 3.10 -11.85
N LYS A 240 12.60 2.95 -12.88
CA LYS A 240 12.24 4.07 -13.78
C LYS A 240 11.58 5.23 -13.04
N GLU A 241 10.70 4.95 -12.09
CA GLU A 241 10.08 5.99 -11.26
C GLU A 241 11.13 6.70 -10.40
N MET A 242 12.07 5.95 -9.83
CA MET A 242 13.18 6.53 -9.06
C MET A 242 14.14 7.35 -9.95
N GLU A 243 14.34 6.96 -11.22
CA GLU A 243 15.09 7.76 -12.19
C GLU A 243 14.43 9.13 -12.43
N VAL A 244 13.10 9.19 -12.51
CA VAL A 244 12.35 10.46 -12.62
C VAL A 244 12.63 11.35 -11.41
N LEU A 245 12.62 10.80 -10.20
CA LEU A 245 12.93 11.54 -8.98
C LEU A 245 14.37 12.07 -8.97
N ARG A 246 15.33 11.24 -9.34
CA ARG A 246 16.76 11.62 -9.42
C ARG A 246 17.00 12.68 -10.48
N ALA A 247 16.35 12.57 -11.64
CA ALA A 247 16.40 13.59 -12.69
C ALA A 247 15.82 14.94 -12.21
N GLY A 248 14.86 14.91 -11.28
CA GLY A 248 14.33 16.08 -10.58
C GLY A 248 15.23 16.62 -9.46
N GLY A 249 16.42 16.01 -9.22
CA GLY A 249 17.38 16.45 -8.22
C GLY A 249 17.23 15.76 -6.85
N ALA A 250 16.31 14.82 -6.68
CA ALA A 250 16.14 14.11 -5.41
C ALA A 250 17.24 13.06 -5.19
N ARG A 251 17.69 12.91 -3.96
CA ARG A 251 18.31 11.66 -3.50
C ARG A 251 17.23 10.62 -3.27
N THR A 252 17.49 9.38 -3.64
CA THR A 252 16.50 8.31 -3.48
C THR A 252 17.11 7.12 -2.75
N GLU A 253 16.36 6.58 -1.79
CA GLU A 253 16.68 5.36 -1.08
C GLU A 253 15.56 4.34 -1.30
N LEU A 254 15.93 3.09 -1.60
CA LEU A 254 14.98 2.02 -1.85
C LEU A 254 15.07 0.95 -0.77
N ILE A 255 13.95 0.68 -0.13
CA ILE A 255 13.79 -0.42 0.81
C ILE A 255 12.88 -1.46 0.17
N LEU A 256 13.43 -2.65 -0.06
CA LEU A 256 12.67 -3.82 -0.50
C LEU A 256 12.63 -4.87 0.63
N PRO A 257 11.60 -5.73 0.67
CA PRO A 257 11.57 -6.86 1.60
C PRO A 257 12.83 -7.72 1.46
N ASP A 258 13.46 -8.07 2.57
CA ASP A 258 14.53 -9.06 2.60
C ASP A 258 13.98 -10.48 2.39
N ASP A 259 14.86 -11.48 2.33
CA ASP A 259 14.45 -12.87 2.06
C ASP A 259 13.57 -13.44 3.17
N ALA A 260 13.82 -13.07 4.43
CA ALA A 260 13.00 -13.47 5.57
C ALA A 260 11.59 -12.85 5.49
N SER A 261 11.48 -11.60 5.06
CA SER A 261 10.21 -10.92 4.82
C SER A 261 9.45 -11.58 3.67
N VAL A 262 10.12 -11.90 2.57
CA VAL A 262 9.51 -12.59 1.41
C VAL A 262 9.00 -13.98 1.81
N GLU A 263 9.73 -14.74 2.62
CA GLU A 263 9.28 -16.03 3.15
C GLU A 263 8.05 -15.87 4.05
N ALA A 264 8.05 -14.87 4.93
CA ALA A 264 6.91 -14.56 5.78
C ALA A 264 5.65 -14.21 4.99
N PHE A 265 5.78 -13.53 3.84
CA PHE A 265 4.65 -13.17 2.96
C PHE A 265 3.95 -14.40 2.39
N GLY A 266 4.70 -15.43 2.03
CA GLY A 266 4.19 -16.54 1.24
C GLY A 266 3.82 -16.10 -0.19
N LEU A 267 2.98 -16.90 -0.85
CA LEU A 267 2.64 -16.70 -2.26
C LEU A 267 1.45 -15.75 -2.49
N ASN A 268 0.69 -15.42 -1.44
CA ASN A 268 -0.55 -14.65 -1.58
C ASN A 268 -0.56 -13.48 -0.59
N LEU A 269 -0.34 -12.28 -1.08
CA LEU A 269 -0.36 -11.05 -0.29
C LEU A 269 -1.74 -10.70 0.29
N MET A 270 -2.81 -11.33 -0.21
CA MET A 270 -4.17 -11.20 0.33
C MET A 270 -4.46 -12.17 1.48
N ASP A 271 -3.53 -13.06 1.83
CA ASP A 271 -3.70 -14.00 2.95
C ASP A 271 -3.47 -13.32 4.30
N GLY A 272 -4.53 -12.82 4.91
CA GLY A 272 -4.49 -12.14 6.20
C GLY A 272 -3.88 -12.96 7.35
N ARG A 273 -3.80 -14.29 7.23
CA ARG A 273 -3.16 -15.18 8.23
C ARG A 273 -1.64 -14.97 8.28
N ARG A 274 -1.04 -14.42 7.23
CA ARG A 274 0.39 -14.11 7.13
C ARG A 274 0.77 -12.79 7.81
N ARG A 275 -0.20 -11.94 8.12
CA ARG A 275 0.05 -10.60 8.70
C ARG A 275 0.98 -10.61 9.93
N PRO A 276 0.80 -11.51 10.93
CA PRO A 276 1.68 -11.50 12.11
C PRO A 276 3.14 -11.82 11.79
N ALA A 277 3.36 -12.81 10.91
CA ALA A 277 4.70 -13.19 10.48
C ALA A 277 5.36 -12.06 9.67
N ALA A 278 4.62 -11.45 8.73
CA ALA A 278 5.08 -10.32 7.94
C ALA A 278 5.44 -9.09 8.82
N CYS A 279 4.62 -8.77 9.82
CA CYS A 279 4.89 -7.70 10.76
C CYS A 279 6.19 -7.95 11.55
N LYS A 280 6.38 -9.14 12.09
CA LYS A 280 7.61 -9.51 12.83
C LYS A 280 8.85 -9.45 11.93
N ALA A 281 8.76 -9.96 10.70
CA ALA A 281 9.86 -9.89 9.73
C ALA A 281 10.19 -8.43 9.39
N GLY A 282 9.19 -7.58 9.15
CA GLY A 282 9.37 -6.15 8.93
C GLY A 282 10.08 -5.47 10.12
N MET A 283 9.68 -5.75 11.37
CA MET A 283 10.33 -5.20 12.55
C MET A 283 11.82 -5.59 12.62
N ALA A 284 12.13 -6.85 12.32
CA ALA A 284 13.52 -7.33 12.31
C ALA A 284 14.34 -6.63 11.22
N GLN A 285 13.79 -6.52 10.01
CA GLN A 285 14.42 -5.84 8.89
C GLN A 285 14.61 -4.34 9.18
N GLY A 286 13.62 -3.66 9.76
CA GLY A 286 13.72 -2.25 10.12
C GLY A 286 14.86 -1.98 11.09
N ARG A 287 15.00 -2.80 12.14
CA ARG A 287 16.14 -2.70 13.06
C ARG A 287 17.49 -2.90 12.39
N ALA A 288 17.57 -3.85 11.45
CA ALA A 288 18.80 -4.13 10.71
C ALA A 288 19.22 -2.96 9.80
N LEU A 289 18.26 -2.30 9.14
CA LEU A 289 18.50 -1.20 8.21
C LEU A 289 18.72 0.16 8.90
N ALA A 290 18.41 0.28 10.17
CA ALA A 290 18.39 1.57 10.86
C ALA A 290 19.72 2.32 10.83
N ALA A 291 20.86 1.62 10.96
CA ALA A 291 22.17 2.25 10.96
C ALA A 291 22.51 2.89 9.58
N GLU A 292 22.10 2.28 8.50
CA GLU A 292 22.28 2.79 7.14
C GLU A 292 21.37 3.97 6.88
N LEU A 293 20.07 3.80 7.13
CA LEU A 293 19.07 4.84 6.90
C LEU A 293 19.29 6.09 7.75
N ARG A 294 19.81 5.95 8.97
CA ARG A 294 20.13 7.10 9.83
C ARG A 294 21.13 8.06 9.18
N ARG A 295 22.06 7.56 8.36
CA ARG A 295 23.08 8.38 7.70
C ARG A 295 22.51 9.29 6.62
N VAL A 296 21.31 8.97 6.13
CA VAL A 296 20.68 9.70 5.03
C VAL A 296 19.42 10.42 5.48
N TRP A 297 18.72 9.89 6.48
CA TRP A 297 17.44 10.43 6.95
C TRP A 297 17.60 11.52 8.01
N ASN A 298 18.51 11.37 8.98
CA ASN A 298 18.80 12.33 10.03
C ASN A 298 19.98 13.24 9.61
#